data_f467c3ac6ee4a43e4fa77b8ed7f9b039
#
_entry.id   f467c3ac6ee4a43e4fa77b8ed7f9b039
#
_cell.length_a   1.000
_cell.length_b   1.000
_cell.length_c   1.000
_cell.angle_alpha   90.00
_cell.angle_beta   90.00
_cell.angle_gamma   90.00
#
_symmetry.space_group_name_H-M   'P 1'
#
loop_
_entity.id
_entity.type
_entity.pdbx_description
1 polymer ?
#
loop_
_entity_poly.entity_id
_entity_poly.type
_entity_poly.pdbx_seq_one_letter_code
_entity_poly.pdbx_strand_id
1 'polypeptide(L)'
;PQTEGLTLHTRTLAMAMKPKLPELKPWDPAVCHSLIDQLWAVRRAMLANAERLAPWLQAMDAERRPSALNLAHYLALRQVDFRPLQTQLSWLGITSLGRSETHVLANLDKALGILHLLVGKPWHSLTHEEPVGSRRGPALLRRHANALLGEAPANRGVRIMVTLPSESASNAMLIEELVAAGMDVARINCAHDTATQWRAMARHVRRASRQSGRPVRHLMDLGGPKPRTGP
;
A
#
# COMPACT_ATOMS: atom_id res chain seq x y z
N PRO A 1 -24.12 31.02 56.96
CA PRO A 1 -24.80 29.80 57.26
C PRO A 1 -24.56 28.78 56.14
N GLN A 2 -24.03 27.67 56.59
CA GLN A 2 -24.08 26.33 56.00
C GLN A 2 -23.37 26.07 54.68
N THR A 3 -22.09 25.72 54.80
CA THR A 3 -21.36 24.84 53.88
C THR A 3 -20.79 23.70 54.69
N GLU A 4 -21.57 22.67 54.93
CA GLU A 4 -21.11 21.38 55.43
C GLU A 4 -21.82 20.28 54.65
N GLY A 5 -21.08 19.37 54.06
CA GLY A 5 -21.64 18.10 53.61
C GLY A 5 -21.31 17.66 52.17
N LEU A 6 -20.03 17.52 51.80
CA LEU A 6 -19.64 16.73 50.59
C LEU A 6 -18.21 16.17 50.71
N THR A 7 -17.93 15.43 51.78
CA THR A 7 -16.61 14.79 51.96
C THR A 7 -16.73 13.44 52.66
N LEU A 8 -17.54 12.52 52.11
CA LEU A 8 -17.57 11.16 52.68
C LEU A 8 -18.09 10.08 51.72
N HIS A 9 -17.70 10.11 50.47
CA HIS A 9 -18.05 8.99 49.54
C HIS A 9 -16.92 8.53 48.62
N THR A 10 -15.68 8.98 48.82
CA THR A 10 -14.56 8.62 47.94
C THR A 10 -13.55 7.62 48.54
N ARG A 11 -13.88 6.95 49.64
CA ARG A 11 -12.90 6.03 50.27
C ARG A 11 -13.26 4.55 50.28
N THR A 12 -14.35 4.12 49.69
CA THR A 12 -14.79 2.71 49.74
C THR A 12 -14.75 1.96 48.40
N LEU A 13 -14.17 2.53 47.34
CA LEU A 13 -14.05 1.87 46.03
C LEU A 13 -12.64 1.39 45.69
N ALA A 14 -11.70 1.41 46.64
CA ALA A 14 -10.30 1.06 46.40
C ALA A 14 -9.94 -0.39 46.77
N MET A 15 -10.92 -1.26 47.06
CA MET A 15 -10.68 -2.69 47.29
C MET A 15 -11.45 -3.57 46.27
N ALA A 16 -11.60 -3.12 45.03
CA ALA A 16 -11.96 -4.02 43.95
C ALA A 16 -10.77 -4.91 43.65
N MET A 17 -10.92 -6.20 43.88
CA MET A 17 -9.98 -7.28 43.53
C MET A 17 -9.29 -6.94 42.22
N LYS A 18 -7.96 -6.79 42.25
CA LYS A 18 -7.17 -6.83 41.01
C LYS A 18 -7.55 -8.13 40.28
N PRO A 19 -8.14 -8.11 39.09
CA PRO A 19 -8.40 -9.33 38.40
C PRO A 19 -7.07 -10.05 38.23
N LYS A 20 -6.98 -11.29 38.73
CA LYS A 20 -5.83 -12.15 38.54
C LYS A 20 -5.77 -12.39 37.04
N LEU A 21 -4.94 -11.61 36.33
CA LEU A 21 -4.70 -11.84 34.92
C LEU A 21 -4.33 -13.31 34.76
N PRO A 22 -4.97 -14.05 33.83
CA PRO A 22 -4.57 -15.41 33.55
C PRO A 22 -3.07 -15.38 33.27
N GLU A 23 -2.30 -16.30 33.85
CA GLU A 23 -0.90 -16.48 33.50
C GLU A 23 -0.84 -16.68 32.00
N LEU A 24 -0.34 -15.66 31.29
CA LEU A 24 -0.03 -15.78 29.88
C LEU A 24 0.97 -16.92 29.76
N LYS A 25 0.57 -18.03 29.15
CA LYS A 25 1.52 -19.10 28.82
C LYS A 25 2.66 -18.46 28.05
N PRO A 26 3.92 -18.68 28.49
CA PRO A 26 5.05 -18.14 27.74
C PRO A 26 4.99 -18.68 26.31
N TRP A 27 5.44 -17.86 25.37
CA TRP A 27 5.55 -18.27 23.96
C TRP A 27 6.33 -19.59 23.88
N ASP A 28 5.86 -20.55 23.09
CA ASP A 28 6.59 -21.80 22.87
C ASP A 28 7.90 -21.47 22.12
N PRO A 29 9.08 -21.63 22.74
CA PRO A 29 10.36 -21.31 22.10
C PRO A 29 10.63 -22.15 20.85
N ALA A 30 10.14 -23.39 20.79
CA ALA A 30 10.33 -24.26 19.62
C ALA A 30 9.59 -23.71 18.40
N VAL A 31 8.36 -23.23 18.59
CA VAL A 31 7.60 -22.57 17.54
C VAL A 31 8.32 -21.30 17.08
N CYS A 32 8.79 -20.47 18.03
CA CYS A 32 9.52 -19.24 17.67
C CYS A 32 10.82 -19.55 16.89
N HIS A 33 11.59 -20.55 17.28
CA HIS A 33 12.80 -20.96 16.53
C HIS A 33 12.46 -21.43 15.12
N SER A 34 11.43 -22.27 14.97
CA SER A 34 10.98 -22.72 13.65
C SER A 34 10.57 -21.54 12.75
N LEU A 35 9.85 -20.55 13.31
CA LEU A 35 9.48 -19.34 12.58
C LEU A 35 10.67 -18.49 12.19
N ILE A 36 11.67 -18.36 13.06
CA ILE A 36 12.93 -17.68 12.76
C ILE A 36 13.61 -18.32 11.56
N ASP A 37 13.76 -19.65 11.54
CA ASP A 37 14.41 -20.38 10.45
C ASP A 37 13.66 -20.21 9.12
N GLN A 38 12.34 -20.29 9.16
CA GLN A 38 11.48 -20.07 7.99
C GLN A 38 11.61 -18.64 7.45
N LEU A 39 11.54 -17.62 8.31
CA LEU A 39 11.71 -16.23 7.89
C LEU A 39 13.10 -15.93 7.34
N TRP A 40 14.14 -16.54 7.90
CA TRP A 40 15.49 -16.46 7.34
C TRP A 40 15.59 -17.09 5.94
N ALA A 41 14.93 -18.21 5.70
CA ALA A 41 14.85 -18.81 4.37
C ALA A 41 14.17 -17.89 3.36
N VAL A 42 13.03 -17.29 3.74
CA VAL A 42 12.32 -16.30 2.91
C VAL A 42 13.21 -15.07 2.64
N ARG A 43 13.90 -14.57 3.66
CA ARG A 43 14.82 -13.44 3.51
C ARG A 43 15.93 -13.72 2.49
N ARG A 44 16.56 -14.89 2.59
CA ARG A 44 17.58 -15.30 1.63
C ARG A 44 17.05 -15.36 0.21
N ALA A 45 15.84 -15.90 0.01
CA ALA A 45 15.20 -15.95 -1.30
C ALA A 45 14.91 -14.55 -1.86
N MET A 46 14.50 -13.60 -1.02
CA MET A 46 14.29 -12.19 -1.43
C MET A 46 15.59 -11.55 -1.93
N LEU A 47 16.68 -11.70 -1.17
CA LEU A 47 17.98 -11.14 -1.52
C LEU A 47 18.53 -11.77 -2.81
N ALA A 48 18.47 -13.09 -2.93
CA ALA A 48 18.89 -13.79 -4.15
C ALA A 48 18.09 -13.35 -5.39
N ASN A 49 16.77 -13.11 -5.23
CA ASN A 49 15.97 -12.59 -6.34
C ASN A 49 16.37 -11.17 -6.73
N ALA A 50 16.70 -10.32 -5.75
CA ALA A 50 17.19 -8.96 -6.02
C ALA A 50 18.54 -8.99 -6.76
N GLU A 51 19.46 -9.86 -6.38
CA GLU A 51 20.74 -10.09 -7.07
C GLU A 51 20.52 -10.57 -8.50
N ARG A 52 19.64 -11.54 -8.73
CA ARG A 52 19.30 -12.04 -10.07
C ARG A 52 18.74 -10.93 -10.96
N LEU A 53 18.01 -9.95 -10.39
CA LEU A 53 17.42 -8.82 -11.10
C LEU A 53 18.33 -7.59 -11.15
N ALA A 54 19.55 -7.66 -10.57
CA ALA A 54 20.45 -6.52 -10.46
C ALA A 54 20.72 -5.78 -11.79
N PRO A 55 20.93 -6.46 -12.96
CA PRO A 55 21.14 -5.75 -14.22
C PRO A 55 19.99 -4.81 -14.59
N TRP A 56 18.74 -5.27 -14.42
CA TRP A 56 17.56 -4.43 -14.70
C TRP A 56 17.39 -3.33 -13.67
N LEU A 57 17.64 -3.63 -12.39
CA LEU A 57 17.57 -2.63 -11.31
C LEU A 57 18.59 -1.51 -11.50
N GLN A 58 19.80 -1.83 -11.98
CA GLN A 58 20.83 -0.84 -12.26
C GLN A 58 20.51 0.04 -13.48
N ALA A 59 19.84 -0.52 -14.49
CA ALA A 59 19.41 0.20 -15.67
C ALA A 59 18.23 1.17 -15.42
N MET A 60 17.57 1.06 -14.27
CA MET A 60 16.45 1.94 -13.93
C MET A 60 16.90 3.29 -13.38
N ASP A 61 16.06 4.31 -13.56
CA ASP A 61 16.23 5.60 -12.91
C ASP A 61 16.46 5.46 -11.42
N ALA A 62 17.43 6.20 -10.88
CA ALA A 62 17.78 6.18 -9.45
C ALA A 62 16.55 6.44 -8.55
N GLU A 63 15.62 7.25 -9.00
CA GLU A 63 14.39 7.58 -8.28
C GLU A 63 13.43 6.37 -8.15
N ARG A 64 13.36 5.52 -9.17
CA ARG A 64 12.46 4.34 -9.20
C ARG A 64 13.11 3.07 -8.66
N ARG A 65 14.44 3.02 -8.63
CA ARG A 65 15.21 1.85 -8.20
C ARG A 65 14.81 1.31 -6.81
N PRO A 66 14.57 2.14 -5.77
CA PRO A 66 14.14 1.62 -4.47
C PRO A 66 12.80 0.89 -4.53
N SER A 67 11.84 1.40 -5.29
CA SER A 67 10.53 0.75 -5.48
C SER A 67 10.66 -0.55 -6.27
N ALA A 68 11.50 -0.58 -7.29
CA ALA A 68 11.78 -1.78 -8.07
C ALA A 68 12.48 -2.86 -7.25
N LEU A 69 13.42 -2.47 -6.37
CA LEU A 69 14.06 -3.39 -5.43
C LEU A 69 13.04 -4.00 -4.46
N ASN A 70 12.14 -3.18 -3.92
CA ASN A 70 11.06 -3.67 -3.07
C ASN A 70 10.12 -4.63 -3.83
N LEU A 71 9.83 -4.34 -5.11
CA LEU A 71 9.07 -5.25 -5.97
C LEU A 71 9.80 -6.58 -6.18
N ALA A 72 11.12 -6.57 -6.36
CA ALA A 72 11.91 -7.79 -6.48
C ALA A 72 11.80 -8.67 -5.22
N HIS A 73 11.85 -8.07 -4.02
CA HIS A 73 11.60 -8.76 -2.76
C HIS A 73 10.18 -9.32 -2.67
N TYR A 74 9.17 -8.53 -3.06
CA TYR A 74 7.77 -8.94 -3.05
C TYR A 74 7.53 -10.13 -3.98
N LEU A 75 8.08 -10.12 -5.19
CA LEU A 75 7.95 -11.22 -6.15
C LEU A 75 8.53 -12.53 -5.59
N ALA A 76 9.66 -12.49 -4.88
CA ALA A 76 10.21 -13.67 -4.22
C ALA A 76 9.26 -14.20 -3.12
N LEU A 77 8.67 -13.31 -2.32
CA LEU A 77 7.69 -13.68 -1.30
C LEU A 77 6.47 -14.39 -1.91
N ARG A 78 6.02 -13.96 -3.09
CA ARG A 78 4.83 -14.51 -3.77
C ARG A 78 5.08 -15.84 -4.48
N GLN A 79 6.33 -16.31 -4.58
CA GLN A 79 6.68 -17.60 -5.19
C GLN A 79 6.47 -18.80 -4.27
N VAL A 80 6.28 -18.58 -2.98
CA VAL A 80 6.05 -19.65 -2.00
C VAL A 80 4.66 -19.54 -1.39
N ASP A 81 4.11 -20.69 -0.95
CA ASP A 81 2.88 -20.66 -0.14
C ASP A 81 3.21 -20.15 1.27
N PHE A 82 2.91 -18.88 1.47
CA PHE A 82 3.22 -18.17 2.70
C PHE A 82 2.12 -18.26 3.77
N ARG A 83 0.97 -18.85 3.44
CA ARG A 83 -0.21 -18.92 4.33
C ARG A 83 0.06 -19.64 5.65
N PRO A 84 0.75 -20.79 5.70
CA PRO A 84 1.04 -21.46 6.98
C PRO A 84 1.87 -20.57 7.93
N LEU A 85 2.89 -19.88 7.38
CA LEU A 85 3.74 -18.98 8.15
C LEU A 85 2.95 -17.74 8.63
N GLN A 86 2.09 -17.17 7.79
CA GLN A 86 1.20 -16.07 8.17
C GLN A 86 0.29 -16.44 9.34
N THR A 87 -0.29 -17.64 9.31
CA THR A 87 -1.17 -18.15 10.37
C THR A 87 -0.41 -18.25 11.69
N GLN A 88 0.79 -18.84 11.68
CA GLN A 88 1.61 -18.99 12.90
C GLN A 88 2.06 -17.64 13.48
N LEU A 89 2.48 -16.71 12.63
CA LEU A 89 2.83 -15.35 13.06
C LEU A 89 1.63 -14.61 13.68
N SER A 90 0.44 -14.79 13.08
CA SER A 90 -0.79 -14.19 13.59
C SER A 90 -1.20 -14.77 14.95
N TRP A 91 -1.01 -16.07 15.17
CA TRP A 91 -1.26 -16.71 16.47
C TRP A 91 -0.35 -16.19 17.56
N LEU A 92 0.87 -15.81 17.23
CA LEU A 92 1.78 -15.14 18.17
C LEU A 92 1.44 -13.67 18.42
N GLY A 93 0.40 -13.13 17.75
CA GLY A 93 0.04 -11.70 17.85
C GLY A 93 1.06 -10.76 17.21
N ILE A 94 1.98 -11.30 16.36
CA ILE A 94 2.93 -10.51 15.59
C ILE A 94 2.23 -9.98 14.33
N THR A 95 2.84 -9.86 13.22
CA THR A 95 2.23 -9.49 11.95
C THR A 95 2.02 -10.71 11.08
N SER A 96 0.94 -10.79 10.31
CA SER A 96 0.79 -11.81 9.26
C SER A 96 1.64 -11.51 8.01
N LEU A 97 2.37 -10.38 7.94
CA LEU A 97 3.04 -9.87 6.75
C LEU A 97 2.09 -9.63 5.55
N GLY A 98 0.77 -9.62 5.80
CA GLY A 98 -0.26 -9.52 4.76
C GLY A 98 -0.40 -8.13 4.15
N ARG A 99 0.21 -7.10 4.75
CA ARG A 99 0.21 -5.70 4.28
C ARG A 99 1.63 -5.15 4.20
N SER A 100 2.53 -5.94 3.63
CA SER A 100 3.95 -5.60 3.56
C SER A 100 4.40 -5.05 2.20
N GLU A 101 3.50 -4.89 1.24
CA GLU A 101 3.80 -4.59 -0.17
C GLU A 101 4.70 -3.36 -0.35
N THR A 102 4.54 -2.36 0.48
CA THR A 102 5.32 -1.12 0.38
C THR A 102 6.71 -1.20 1.00
N HIS A 103 7.02 -2.25 1.78
CA HIS A 103 8.28 -2.39 2.52
C HIS A 103 8.55 -3.84 2.98
N VAL A 104 8.56 -4.75 2.03
CA VAL A 104 8.52 -6.21 2.27
C VAL A 104 9.67 -6.68 3.15
N LEU A 105 10.92 -6.40 2.77
CA LEU A 105 12.11 -6.84 3.50
C LEU A 105 12.17 -6.24 4.92
N ALA A 106 11.91 -4.93 5.04
CA ALA A 106 11.92 -4.24 6.32
C ALA A 106 10.87 -4.80 7.30
N ASN A 107 9.70 -5.18 6.80
CA ASN A 107 8.64 -5.76 7.63
C ASN A 107 9.02 -7.18 8.10
N LEU A 108 9.63 -7.97 7.23
CA LEU A 108 10.16 -9.28 7.58
C LEU A 108 11.28 -9.18 8.61
N ASP A 109 12.23 -8.25 8.44
CA ASP A 109 13.33 -8.02 9.37
C ASP A 109 12.81 -7.61 10.77
N LYS A 110 11.76 -6.80 10.85
CA LYS A 110 11.10 -6.44 12.12
C LYS A 110 10.46 -7.65 12.80
N ALA A 111 9.79 -8.52 12.03
CA ALA A 111 9.22 -9.75 12.56
C ALA A 111 10.32 -10.68 13.10
N LEU A 112 11.43 -10.83 12.38
CA LEU A 112 12.62 -11.56 12.84
C LEU A 112 13.16 -10.98 14.15
N GLY A 113 13.29 -9.65 14.24
CA GLY A 113 13.78 -8.99 15.45
C GLY A 113 12.91 -9.28 16.66
N ILE A 114 11.59 -9.21 16.52
CA ILE A 114 10.64 -9.51 17.60
C ILE A 114 10.79 -10.99 18.03
N LEU A 115 10.85 -11.93 17.09
CA LEU A 115 11.00 -13.35 17.40
C LEU A 115 12.32 -13.63 18.11
N HIS A 116 13.43 -13.00 17.69
CA HIS A 116 14.72 -13.14 18.38
C HIS A 116 14.63 -12.67 19.83
N LEU A 117 13.98 -11.54 20.10
CA LEU A 117 13.76 -11.03 21.46
C LEU A 117 12.91 -11.99 22.29
N LEU A 118 11.85 -12.60 21.70
CA LEU A 118 11.00 -13.56 22.40
C LEU A 118 11.75 -14.82 22.86
N VAL A 119 12.79 -15.25 22.12
CA VAL A 119 13.63 -16.39 22.49
C VAL A 119 14.90 -15.99 23.24
N GLY A 120 15.01 -14.75 23.70
CA GLY A 120 16.15 -14.25 24.45
C GLY A 120 17.46 -14.14 23.65
N LYS A 121 17.38 -14.10 22.31
CA LYS A 121 18.55 -13.93 21.45
C LYS A 121 18.78 -12.47 21.12
N PRO A 122 20.04 -12.00 21.04
CA PRO A 122 20.32 -10.64 20.62
C PRO A 122 19.89 -10.44 19.15
N TRP A 123 19.38 -9.25 18.86
CA TRP A 123 19.04 -8.84 17.51
C TRP A 123 19.82 -7.57 17.13
N HIS A 124 20.53 -7.66 16.03
CA HIS A 124 21.15 -6.50 15.40
C HIS A 124 20.41 -6.22 14.10
N SER A 125 19.98 -4.98 13.91
CA SER A 125 19.33 -4.59 12.65
C SER A 125 20.23 -4.92 11.47
N LEU A 126 19.70 -5.70 10.51
CA LEU A 126 20.47 -6.21 9.37
C LEU A 126 20.57 -5.18 8.23
N THR A 127 19.73 -4.18 8.26
CA THR A 127 19.66 -3.14 7.22
C THR A 127 19.87 -1.79 7.86
N HIS A 128 21.02 -1.17 7.63
CA HIS A 128 21.26 0.22 8.00
C HIS A 128 20.44 1.20 7.16
N GLU A 129 20.02 0.79 5.96
CA GLU A 129 19.18 1.57 5.07
C GLU A 129 18.03 0.71 4.56
N GLU A 130 16.80 1.01 4.98
CA GLU A 130 15.59 0.47 4.35
C GLU A 130 15.43 1.17 2.98
N PRO A 131 15.59 0.48 1.84
CA PRO A 131 15.40 1.10 0.52
C PRO A 131 14.01 1.71 0.39
N VAL A 132 13.02 1.00 0.96
CA VAL A 132 11.62 1.44 1.08
C VAL A 132 11.12 0.99 2.45
N GLY A 133 11.02 1.91 3.39
CA GLY A 133 10.47 1.67 4.73
C GLY A 133 9.04 2.20 4.87
N SER A 134 8.46 2.00 6.05
CA SER A 134 7.09 2.41 6.37
C SER A 134 6.80 3.91 6.17
N ARG A 135 7.83 4.76 6.26
CA ARG A 135 7.73 6.22 6.02
C ARG A 135 7.96 6.57 4.55
N ARG A 136 8.98 5.96 3.92
CA ARG A 136 9.38 6.27 2.56
C ARG A 136 8.40 5.69 1.52
N GLY A 137 7.84 4.50 1.76
CA GLY A 137 6.89 3.85 0.86
C GLY A 137 5.69 4.72 0.51
N PRO A 138 4.91 5.23 1.49
CA PRO A 138 3.79 6.13 1.23
C PRO A 138 4.20 7.43 0.55
N ALA A 139 5.38 7.99 0.87
CA ALA A 139 5.90 9.20 0.23
C ALA A 139 6.24 8.97 -1.25
N LEU A 140 6.88 7.85 -1.58
CA LEU A 140 7.16 7.45 -2.95
C LEU A 140 5.89 7.22 -3.75
N LEU A 141 4.92 6.49 -3.17
CA LEU A 141 3.63 6.25 -3.80
C LEU A 141 2.92 7.57 -4.15
N ARG A 142 2.86 8.49 -3.21
CA ARG A 142 2.27 9.82 -3.42
C ARG A 142 2.97 10.57 -4.53
N ARG A 143 4.32 10.61 -4.51
CA ARG A 143 5.11 11.29 -5.54
C ARG A 143 4.88 10.68 -6.93
N HIS A 144 4.89 9.36 -7.05
CA HIS A 144 4.65 8.69 -8.33
C HIS A 144 3.19 8.88 -8.80
N ALA A 145 2.23 8.83 -7.89
CA ALA A 145 0.84 9.10 -8.20
C ALA A 145 0.63 10.56 -8.66
N ASN A 146 1.28 11.53 -8.02
CA ASN A 146 1.25 12.92 -8.44
C ASN A 146 1.87 13.12 -9.84
N ALA A 147 3.01 12.52 -10.10
CA ALA A 147 3.67 12.59 -11.40
C ALA A 147 2.80 12.01 -12.52
N LEU A 148 2.14 10.88 -12.27
CA LEU A 148 1.31 10.19 -13.25
C LEU A 148 -0.08 10.84 -13.42
N LEU A 149 -0.78 11.05 -12.30
CA LEU A 149 -2.20 11.42 -12.29
C LEU A 149 -2.46 12.90 -11.99
N GLY A 150 -1.41 13.67 -11.69
CA GLY A 150 -1.52 15.05 -11.21
C GLY A 150 -1.62 15.15 -9.69
N GLU A 151 -1.48 16.37 -9.16
CA GLU A 151 -1.59 16.64 -7.74
C GLU A 151 -2.98 16.25 -7.21
N ALA A 152 -3.02 15.72 -5.98
CA ALA A 152 -4.29 15.42 -5.33
C ALA A 152 -5.01 16.73 -4.97
N PRO A 153 -6.34 16.81 -5.16
CA PRO A 153 -7.12 17.95 -4.68
C PRO A 153 -6.97 18.13 -3.17
N ALA A 154 -7.00 19.38 -2.71
CA ALA A 154 -6.77 19.70 -1.29
C ALA A 154 -7.78 19.05 -0.32
N ASN A 155 -8.98 18.76 -0.80
CA ASN A 155 -10.09 18.22 0.01
C ASN A 155 -10.23 16.69 -0.05
N ARG A 156 -9.36 15.97 -0.82
CA ARG A 156 -9.40 14.50 -0.89
C ARG A 156 -8.04 13.91 -1.25
N GLY A 157 -7.75 12.72 -0.73
CA GLY A 157 -6.49 11.98 -1.01
C GLY A 157 -6.50 11.18 -2.31
N VAL A 158 -7.64 11.05 -2.99
CA VAL A 158 -7.83 10.26 -4.21
C VAL A 158 -8.13 11.15 -5.41
N ARG A 159 -7.84 10.65 -6.63
CA ARG A 159 -8.21 11.28 -7.89
C ARG A 159 -9.44 10.58 -8.45
N ILE A 160 -10.35 11.34 -9.02
CA ILE A 160 -11.53 10.81 -9.69
C ILE A 160 -11.18 10.60 -11.17
N MET A 161 -11.19 9.34 -11.59
CA MET A 161 -11.06 8.95 -12.99
C MET A 161 -12.43 8.62 -13.56
N VAL A 162 -12.79 9.28 -14.64
CA VAL A 162 -14.05 9.02 -15.34
C VAL A 162 -13.75 8.41 -16.71
N THR A 163 -14.34 7.25 -16.99
CA THR A 163 -14.33 6.70 -18.35
C THR A 163 -15.35 7.46 -19.19
N LEU A 164 -14.87 8.11 -20.23
CA LEU A 164 -15.72 8.92 -21.08
C LEU A 164 -16.63 8.01 -21.95
N PRO A 165 -17.93 8.25 -21.97
CA PRO A 165 -18.85 7.57 -22.90
C PRO A 165 -18.67 8.09 -24.31
N SER A 166 -19.10 7.33 -25.31
CA SER A 166 -18.94 7.66 -26.75
C SER A 166 -19.53 9.02 -27.12
N GLU A 167 -20.63 9.43 -26.48
CA GLU A 167 -21.27 10.74 -26.71
C GLU A 167 -20.36 11.92 -26.36
N SER A 168 -19.36 11.74 -25.50
CA SER A 168 -18.37 12.76 -25.17
C SER A 168 -17.56 13.26 -26.38
N ALA A 169 -17.57 12.51 -27.49
CA ALA A 169 -16.93 12.94 -28.72
C ALA A 169 -17.68 14.10 -29.41
N SER A 170 -19.00 14.19 -29.26
CA SER A 170 -19.85 15.23 -29.83
C SER A 170 -20.42 16.20 -28.78
N ASN A 171 -20.50 15.79 -27.52
CA ASN A 171 -21.03 16.56 -26.40
C ASN A 171 -19.92 17.13 -25.52
N ALA A 172 -19.44 18.34 -25.84
CA ALA A 172 -18.41 19.01 -25.06
C ALA A 172 -18.93 19.48 -23.68
N MET A 173 -20.22 19.76 -23.56
CA MET A 173 -20.84 20.24 -22.31
C MET A 173 -20.77 19.17 -21.24
N LEU A 174 -21.02 17.90 -21.57
CA LEU A 174 -20.86 16.78 -20.66
C LEU A 174 -19.45 16.74 -20.02
N ILE A 175 -18.41 17.00 -20.81
CA ILE A 175 -17.04 17.02 -20.29
C ILE A 175 -16.80 18.23 -19.39
N GLU A 176 -17.36 19.39 -19.71
CA GLU A 176 -17.28 20.60 -18.88
C GLU A 176 -17.96 20.36 -17.53
N GLU A 177 -19.11 19.71 -17.50
CA GLU A 177 -19.84 19.33 -16.27
C GLU A 177 -19.03 18.32 -15.44
N LEU A 178 -18.43 17.29 -16.05
CA LEU A 178 -17.59 16.32 -15.36
C LEU A 178 -16.35 16.96 -14.72
N VAL A 179 -15.72 17.92 -15.42
CA VAL A 179 -14.58 18.68 -14.88
C VAL A 179 -15.03 19.56 -13.70
N ALA A 180 -16.17 20.23 -13.84
CA ALA A 180 -16.74 21.04 -12.76
C ALA A 180 -17.11 20.19 -11.54
N ALA A 181 -17.64 18.98 -11.77
CA ALA A 181 -17.96 18.02 -10.71
C ALA A 181 -16.73 17.39 -10.04
N GLY A 182 -15.53 17.62 -10.57
CA GLY A 182 -14.28 17.22 -9.91
C GLY A 182 -13.51 16.09 -10.57
N MET A 183 -13.75 15.78 -11.84
CA MET A 183 -12.92 14.84 -12.60
C MET A 183 -11.47 15.30 -12.66
N ASP A 184 -10.54 14.42 -12.30
CA ASP A 184 -9.09 14.67 -12.36
C ASP A 184 -8.42 13.95 -13.55
N VAL A 185 -8.97 12.80 -13.93
CA VAL A 185 -8.44 11.98 -15.03
C VAL A 185 -9.58 11.57 -15.96
N ALA A 186 -9.45 11.89 -17.23
CA ALA A 186 -10.35 11.46 -18.29
C ALA A 186 -9.79 10.19 -18.94
N ARG A 187 -10.46 9.03 -18.74
CA ARG A 187 -10.08 7.77 -19.36
C ARG A 187 -10.84 7.59 -20.68
N ILE A 188 -10.12 7.48 -21.78
CA ILE A 188 -10.64 7.12 -23.11
C ILE A 188 -10.35 5.64 -23.33
N ASN A 189 -11.40 4.82 -23.44
CA ASN A 189 -11.27 3.39 -23.68
C ASN A 189 -11.12 3.11 -25.19
N CYS A 190 -9.90 2.87 -25.63
CA CYS A 190 -9.58 2.63 -27.03
C CYS A 190 -10.01 1.24 -27.55
N ALA A 191 -10.68 0.42 -26.73
CA ALA A 191 -11.37 -0.78 -27.22
C ALA A 191 -12.72 -0.47 -27.89
N HIS A 192 -13.20 0.77 -27.80
CA HIS A 192 -14.45 1.28 -28.36
C HIS A 192 -14.16 2.57 -29.12
N ASP A 193 -15.10 2.98 -29.94
CA ASP A 193 -15.02 4.21 -30.77
C ASP A 193 -13.88 4.19 -31.78
N THR A 194 -13.65 5.33 -32.41
CA THR A 194 -12.66 5.53 -33.49
C THR A 194 -11.61 6.55 -33.07
N ALA A 195 -10.47 6.55 -33.76
CA ALA A 195 -9.41 7.53 -33.55
C ALA A 195 -9.90 8.99 -33.70
N THR A 196 -10.89 9.23 -34.55
CA THR A 196 -11.49 10.56 -34.74
C THR A 196 -12.26 10.98 -33.47
N GLN A 197 -13.07 10.07 -32.92
CA GLN A 197 -13.82 10.30 -31.67
C GLN A 197 -12.88 10.47 -30.49
N TRP A 198 -11.85 9.64 -30.33
CA TRP A 198 -10.85 9.80 -29.25
C TRP A 198 -10.16 11.17 -29.32
N ARG A 199 -9.79 11.64 -30.53
CA ARG A 199 -9.21 12.99 -30.69
C ARG A 199 -10.21 14.08 -30.34
N ALA A 200 -11.49 13.92 -30.64
CA ALA A 200 -12.53 14.86 -30.26
C ALA A 200 -12.68 14.93 -28.74
N MET A 201 -12.82 13.79 -28.06
CA MET A 201 -12.86 13.70 -26.60
C MET A 201 -11.65 14.39 -25.97
N ALA A 202 -10.44 14.08 -26.44
CA ALA A 202 -9.21 14.70 -25.92
C ALA A 202 -9.17 16.21 -26.12
N ARG A 203 -9.70 16.75 -27.25
CA ARG A 203 -9.82 18.19 -27.46
C ARG A 203 -10.81 18.82 -26.48
N HIS A 204 -11.97 18.20 -26.25
CA HIS A 204 -12.98 18.70 -25.30
C HIS A 204 -12.42 18.74 -23.90
N VAL A 205 -11.72 17.68 -23.44
CA VAL A 205 -11.07 17.65 -22.12
C VAL A 205 -10.03 18.75 -21.96
N ARG A 206 -9.15 18.96 -22.97
CA ARG A 206 -8.16 20.05 -22.93
C ARG A 206 -8.81 21.42 -22.87
N ARG A 207 -9.94 21.62 -23.59
CA ARG A 207 -10.70 22.87 -23.56
C ARG A 207 -11.30 23.10 -22.18
N ALA A 208 -12.03 22.14 -21.63
CA ALA A 208 -12.65 22.22 -20.32
C ALA A 208 -11.62 22.42 -19.19
N SER A 209 -10.49 21.73 -19.28
CA SER A 209 -9.37 21.90 -18.33
C SER A 209 -8.83 23.33 -18.34
N ARG A 210 -8.63 23.94 -19.52
CA ARG A 210 -8.19 25.34 -19.62
C ARG A 210 -9.22 26.33 -19.10
N GLN A 211 -10.50 26.12 -19.45
CA GLN A 211 -11.59 27.01 -19.05
C GLN A 211 -11.82 27.01 -17.53
N SER A 212 -11.71 25.84 -16.91
CA SER A 212 -11.90 25.71 -15.46
C SER A 212 -10.65 26.05 -14.63
N GLY A 213 -9.48 26.23 -15.26
CA GLY A 213 -8.21 26.40 -14.57
C GLY A 213 -7.73 25.12 -13.84
N ARG A 214 -8.43 24.00 -14.00
CA ARG A 214 -8.09 22.72 -13.34
C ARG A 214 -7.34 21.80 -14.30
N PRO A 215 -6.15 21.29 -13.94
CA PRO A 215 -5.44 20.32 -14.74
C PRO A 215 -6.19 18.98 -14.75
N VAL A 216 -6.58 18.50 -15.93
CA VAL A 216 -7.18 17.17 -16.11
C VAL A 216 -6.25 16.31 -16.97
N ARG A 217 -5.86 15.16 -16.44
CA ARG A 217 -5.00 14.19 -17.17
C ARG A 217 -5.82 13.36 -18.15
N HIS A 218 -5.17 12.95 -19.23
CA HIS A 218 -5.73 12.02 -20.21
C HIS A 218 -5.10 10.65 -20.00
N LEU A 219 -5.93 9.62 -19.95
CA LEU A 219 -5.49 8.24 -19.94
C LEU A 219 -6.11 7.53 -21.15
N MET A 220 -5.25 7.06 -22.07
CA MET A 220 -5.67 6.25 -23.21
C MET A 220 -5.51 4.78 -22.80
N ASP A 221 -6.63 4.09 -22.62
CA ASP A 221 -6.65 2.68 -22.29
C ASP A 221 -6.70 1.85 -23.58
N LEU A 222 -5.57 1.25 -23.91
CA LEU A 222 -5.39 0.53 -25.17
C LEU A 222 -6.24 -0.75 -25.19
N GLY A 223 -6.88 -1.01 -26.31
CA GLY A 223 -7.56 -2.27 -26.57
C GLY A 223 -6.55 -3.43 -26.61
N GLY A 224 -6.86 -4.49 -25.89
CA GLY A 224 -6.07 -5.72 -25.86
C GLY A 224 -6.94 -6.96 -26.05
N PRO A 225 -6.35 -8.17 -26.07
CA PRO A 225 -7.11 -9.40 -26.11
C PRO A 225 -8.02 -9.48 -24.86
N LYS A 226 -9.27 -9.85 -25.06
CA LYS A 226 -10.25 -10.05 -24.00
C LYS A 226 -10.54 -11.54 -23.87
N PRO A 227 -9.70 -12.33 -23.17
CA PRO A 227 -10.01 -13.74 -22.91
C PRO A 227 -11.37 -13.88 -22.25
N ARG A 228 -12.14 -14.86 -22.67
CA ARG A 228 -13.43 -15.23 -22.09
C ARG A 228 -13.38 -16.69 -21.69
N THR A 229 -14.07 -17.03 -20.62
CA THR A 229 -14.39 -18.43 -20.36
C THR A 229 -15.28 -18.92 -21.48
N GLY A 230 -15.04 -20.13 -21.97
CA GLY A 230 -15.92 -20.77 -22.94
C GLY A 230 -17.32 -21.04 -22.35
N PRO A 231 -18.29 -21.44 -23.20
CA PRO A 231 -19.60 -21.86 -22.74
C PRO A 231 -19.51 -23.08 -21.83
#